data_a55fabec4419753c0d1ed5c8adcf5342
#
_entry.id   a55fabec4419753c0d1ed5c8adcf5342
#
_cell.length_a   1.000
_cell.length_b   1.000
_cell.length_c   1.000
_cell.angle_alpha   90.00
_cell.angle_beta   90.00
_cell.angle_gamma   90.00
#
_symmetry.space_group_name_H-M   'P 1'
#
loop_
_entity.id
_entity.type
_entity.pdbx_description
1 polymer ?
#
loop_
_entity_poly.entity_id
_entity_poly.type
_entity_poly.pdbx_seq_one_letter_code
_entity_poly.pdbx_strand_id
1 'polypeptide(L)'
;MCTYLTEKVTVEGSGKGAAGWFGLTEATVYFDHPQHARAEHTLNIDFLNPGQGPSARVAVELTAASARALAAAIESALSSVPPGLL
;
A
#
# COMPACT_ATOMS: atom_id res chain seq x y z
N MET A 1 -13.45 -13.58 -11.33
CA MET A 1 -12.52 -12.50 -10.94
C MET A 1 -13.28 -11.39 -10.21
N CYS A 2 -12.81 -11.00 -9.04
CA CYS A 2 -13.52 -10.07 -8.18
C CYS A 2 -12.82 -8.71 -8.02
N THR A 3 -11.83 -8.43 -8.85
CA THR A 3 -11.14 -7.14 -8.84
C THR A 3 -11.94 -6.10 -9.60
N TYR A 4 -12.28 -5.01 -8.92
CA TYR A 4 -13.11 -3.96 -9.50
C TYR A 4 -12.30 -2.85 -10.15
N LEU A 5 -11.28 -2.38 -9.47
CA LEU A 5 -10.41 -1.31 -9.97
C LEU A 5 -9.00 -1.58 -9.46
N THR A 6 -8.03 -1.43 -10.32
CA THR A 6 -6.62 -1.51 -9.94
C THR A 6 -5.96 -0.18 -10.26
N GLU A 7 -5.40 0.45 -9.24
CA GLU A 7 -4.65 1.69 -9.38
C GLU A 7 -3.17 1.40 -9.15
N LYS A 8 -2.33 1.92 -10.04
CA LYS A 8 -0.88 1.87 -9.87
C LYS A 8 -0.33 3.25 -9.67
N VAL A 9 0.52 3.40 -8.67
CA VAL A 9 1.11 4.68 -8.31
C VAL A 9 2.64 4.51 -8.24
N THR A 10 3.36 5.43 -8.84
CA THR A 10 4.80 5.52 -8.64
C THR A 10 5.05 6.14 -7.27
N VAL A 11 5.89 5.51 -6.47
CA VAL A 11 6.24 6.01 -5.13
C VAL A 11 7.75 6.11 -5.00
N GLU A 12 8.20 6.96 -4.10
CA GLU A 12 9.60 7.08 -3.72
C GLU A 12 9.69 6.88 -2.22
N GLY A 13 10.42 5.88 -1.79
CA GLY A 13 10.55 5.60 -0.37
C GLY A 13 11.24 4.27 -0.15
N SER A 14 11.05 3.73 1.03
CA SER A 14 11.59 2.42 1.38
C SER A 14 10.58 1.63 2.20
N GLY A 15 10.65 0.33 2.10
CA GLY A 15 9.80 -0.57 2.85
C GLY A 15 10.62 -1.70 3.44
N LYS A 16 10.11 -2.29 4.51
CA LYS A 16 10.76 -3.42 5.14
C LYS A 16 10.00 -4.69 4.80
N GLY A 17 10.66 -5.57 4.08
CA GLY A 17 10.12 -6.88 3.73
C GLY A 17 10.81 -7.98 4.52
N ALA A 18 10.61 -9.22 4.10
CA ALA A 18 11.16 -10.41 4.77
C ALA A 18 12.69 -10.42 4.81
N ALA A 19 13.32 -9.87 3.78
CA ALA A 19 14.80 -9.83 3.68
C ALA A 19 15.41 -8.52 4.19
N GLY A 20 14.60 -7.61 4.76
CA GLY A 20 15.07 -6.33 5.26
C GLY A 20 14.50 -5.14 4.48
N TRP A 21 15.15 -3.98 4.60
CA TRP A 21 14.73 -2.77 3.91
C TRP A 21 15.11 -2.79 2.44
N PHE A 22 14.22 -2.27 1.62
CA PHE A 22 14.48 -2.10 0.17
C PHE A 22 13.81 -0.83 -0.33
N GLY A 23 14.30 -0.29 -1.43
CA GLY A 23 13.69 0.88 -2.04
C GLY A 23 12.38 0.54 -2.71
N LEU A 24 11.36 1.37 -2.51
CA LEU A 24 10.05 1.22 -3.14
C LEU A 24 9.97 2.09 -4.39
N THR A 25 9.40 1.54 -5.44
CA THR A 25 9.20 2.29 -6.69
C THR A 25 7.74 2.32 -7.14
N GLU A 26 6.92 1.42 -6.61
CA GLU A 26 5.56 1.25 -7.10
C GLU A 26 4.64 0.79 -5.97
N ALA A 27 3.41 1.27 -5.99
CA ALA A 27 2.33 0.72 -5.17
C ALA A 27 1.16 0.36 -6.09
N THR A 28 0.58 -0.81 -5.86
CA THR A 28 -0.63 -1.25 -6.55
C THR A 28 -1.74 -1.36 -5.52
N VAL A 29 -2.87 -0.70 -5.80
CA VAL A 29 -4.03 -0.66 -4.90
C VAL A 29 -5.23 -1.26 -5.62
N TYR A 30 -5.85 -2.26 -5.01
CA TYR A 30 -7.00 -2.94 -5.64
C TYR A 30 -7.92 -3.52 -4.57
N PHE A 31 -9.16 -3.80 -4.97
CA PHE A 31 -10.16 -4.38 -4.07
C PHE A 31 -10.51 -5.78 -4.58
N ASP A 32 -10.34 -6.79 -3.73
CA ASP A 32 -10.47 -8.19 -4.13
C ASP A 32 -10.66 -9.09 -2.90
N HIS A 33 -10.74 -10.38 -3.11
CA HIS A 33 -10.72 -11.36 -2.03
C HIS A 33 -9.36 -11.37 -1.36
N PRO A 34 -9.30 -11.43 -0.01
CA PRO A 34 -8.02 -11.46 0.70
C PRO A 34 -7.39 -12.86 0.65
N GLN A 35 -6.10 -12.91 0.93
CA GLN A 35 -5.37 -14.15 1.14
C GLN A 35 -5.44 -14.60 2.60
N HIS A 36 -5.46 -13.67 3.55
CA HIS A 36 -5.34 -13.95 4.99
C HIS A 36 -6.39 -13.26 5.85
N ALA A 37 -6.83 -12.07 5.50
CA ALA A 37 -7.79 -11.33 6.32
C ALA A 37 -9.12 -12.07 6.41
N ARG A 38 -9.85 -11.84 7.52
CA ARG A 38 -11.13 -12.53 7.80
C ARG A 38 -12.34 -11.80 7.23
N ALA A 39 -12.19 -11.07 6.17
CA ALA A 39 -13.28 -10.41 5.46
C ALA A 39 -13.46 -11.06 4.10
N GLU A 40 -14.65 -10.96 3.53
CA GLU A 40 -14.88 -11.49 2.17
C GLU A 40 -14.14 -10.70 1.11
N HIS A 41 -14.03 -9.39 1.30
CA HIS A 41 -13.32 -8.50 0.38
C HIS A 41 -12.46 -7.54 1.18
N THR A 42 -11.29 -7.22 0.64
CA THR A 42 -10.35 -6.28 1.27
C THR A 42 -9.79 -5.32 0.25
N LEU A 43 -9.40 -4.16 0.74
CA LEU A 43 -8.57 -3.21 0.01
C LEU A 43 -7.13 -3.71 0.16
N ASN A 44 -6.51 -4.05 -0.94
CA ASN A 44 -5.18 -4.65 -0.96
C ASN A 44 -4.17 -3.64 -1.50
N ILE A 45 -3.03 -3.57 -0.86
CA ILE A 45 -1.94 -2.72 -1.30
C ILE A 45 -0.69 -3.57 -1.42
N ASP A 46 -0.05 -3.53 -2.57
CA ASP A 46 1.26 -4.14 -2.78
C ASP A 46 2.27 -3.03 -3.01
N PHE A 47 3.25 -2.91 -2.12
CA PHE A 47 4.39 -2.03 -2.32
C PHE A 47 5.51 -2.85 -2.93
N LEU A 48 6.05 -2.39 -4.04
CA LEU A 48 6.91 -3.20 -4.89
C LEU A 48 8.17 -2.46 -5.34
N ASN A 49 9.19 -3.24 -5.66
CA ASN A 49 10.28 -2.81 -6.51
C ASN A 49 10.60 -3.93 -7.49
N PRO A 50 9.95 -3.94 -8.67
CA PRO A 50 10.15 -5.01 -9.64
C PRO A 50 11.60 -5.19 -10.06
N GLY A 51 12.40 -4.12 -10.06
CA GLY A 51 13.81 -4.18 -10.41
C GLY A 51 14.67 -4.96 -9.42
N GLN A 52 14.16 -5.21 -8.21
CA GLN A 52 14.88 -5.97 -7.20
C GLN A 52 14.32 -7.37 -6.99
N GLY A 53 13.42 -7.81 -7.85
CA GLY A 53 12.88 -9.15 -7.84
C GLY A 53 11.58 -9.30 -7.05
N PRO A 54 10.97 -10.51 -7.11
CA PRO A 54 9.65 -10.74 -6.51
C PRO A 54 9.61 -10.67 -4.99
N SER A 55 10.74 -10.84 -4.31
CA SER A 55 10.79 -10.76 -2.85
C SER A 55 10.81 -9.31 -2.34
N ALA A 56 11.07 -8.33 -3.21
CA ALA A 56 11.00 -6.91 -2.86
C ALA A 56 9.55 -6.45 -2.90
N ARG A 57 8.79 -6.88 -1.90
CA ARG A 57 7.35 -6.68 -1.83
C ARG A 57 6.87 -6.61 -0.39
N VAL A 58 5.97 -5.69 -0.12
CA VAL A 58 5.21 -5.64 1.13
C VAL A 58 3.73 -5.64 0.76
N ALA A 59 3.00 -6.65 1.21
CA ALA A 59 1.57 -6.81 0.93
C ALA A 59 0.74 -6.48 2.16
N VAL A 60 -0.36 -5.76 1.95
CA VAL A 60 -1.28 -5.35 3.01
C VAL A 60 -2.71 -5.63 2.56
N GLU A 61 -3.51 -6.17 3.48
CA GLU A 61 -4.94 -6.41 3.28
C GLU A 61 -5.71 -5.66 4.37
N LEU A 62 -6.61 -4.77 3.99
CA LEU A 62 -7.35 -3.93 4.92
C LEU A 62 -8.86 -4.04 4.63
N THR A 63 -9.67 -3.95 5.70
CA THR A 63 -11.10 -3.75 5.50
C THR A 63 -11.32 -2.40 4.82
N ALA A 64 -12.43 -2.22 4.15
CA ALA A 64 -12.76 -0.95 3.51
C ALA A 64 -12.74 0.21 4.50
N ALA A 65 -13.29 0.00 5.70
CA ALA A 65 -13.31 1.03 6.74
C ALA A 65 -11.89 1.40 7.19
N SER A 66 -11.03 0.41 7.39
CA SER A 66 -9.63 0.64 7.78
C SER A 66 -8.86 1.36 6.68
N ALA A 67 -9.10 1.00 5.42
CA ALA A 67 -8.46 1.66 4.29
C ALA A 67 -8.84 3.14 4.21
N ARG A 68 -10.12 3.47 4.42
CA ARG A 68 -10.57 4.86 4.45
C ARG A 68 -9.96 5.63 5.61
N ALA A 69 -9.87 5.00 6.79
CA ALA A 69 -9.25 5.61 7.95
C ALA A 69 -7.76 5.87 7.73
N LEU A 70 -7.07 4.93 7.09
CA LEU A 70 -5.66 5.09 6.76
C LEU A 70 -5.44 6.23 5.77
N ALA A 71 -6.25 6.31 4.72
CA ALA A 71 -6.17 7.39 3.74
C ALA A 71 -6.37 8.76 4.41
N ALA A 72 -7.35 8.87 5.31
CA ALA A 72 -7.60 10.09 6.06
C ALA A 72 -6.43 10.44 6.99
N ALA A 73 -5.83 9.44 7.63
CA ALA A 73 -4.68 9.64 8.53
C ALA A 73 -3.47 10.16 7.75
N ILE A 74 -3.23 9.64 6.56
CA ILE A 74 -2.14 10.12 5.70
C ILE A 74 -2.34 11.61 5.36
N GLU A 75 -3.54 11.98 4.92
CA GLU A 75 -3.86 13.37 4.60
C GLU A 75 -3.70 14.28 5.82
N SER A 76 -4.20 13.84 6.96
CA SER A 76 -4.10 14.59 8.21
C SER A 76 -2.64 14.82 8.61
N ALA A 77 -1.81 13.78 8.53
CA ALA A 77 -0.40 13.88 8.88
C ALA A 77 0.33 14.88 7.98
N LEU A 78 0.08 14.81 6.67
CA LEU A 78 0.71 15.73 5.70
C LEU A 78 0.24 17.17 5.91
N SER A 79 -1.04 17.37 6.22
CA SER A 79 -1.61 18.69 6.44
C SER A 79 -1.07 19.38 7.71
N SER A 80 -0.56 18.62 8.66
CA SER A 80 -0.03 19.16 9.91
C SER A 80 1.45 19.52 9.83
N VAL A 81 2.12 19.19 8.72
CA VAL A 81 3.56 19.46 8.55
C VAL A 81 3.76 20.92 8.10
N PRO A 82 4.75 21.63 8.67
CA PRO A 82 5.10 22.97 8.18
C PRO A 82 5.45 22.93 6.69
N PRO A 83 4.98 23.93 5.89
CA PRO A 83 5.16 23.89 4.43
C PRO A 83 6.62 23.73 3.98
N GLY A 84 7.57 24.22 4.73
CA GLY A 84 8.98 24.13 4.36
C GLY A 84 9.59 22.74 4.45
N LEU A 85 8.86 21.76 5.00
CA LEU A 85 9.35 20.39 5.16
C LEU A 85 8.81 19.43 4.09
N LEU A 86 7.87 19.87 3.28
CA LEU A 86 7.26 19.00 2.26
C LEU A 86 8.02 18.97 0.94
#